data_2758a36abd852ebaf4b20688e25f2329
#
_entry.id   2758a36abd852ebaf4b20688e25f2329
#
_cell.length_a   1.000
_cell.length_b   1.000
_cell.length_c   1.000
_cell.angle_alpha   90.00
_cell.angle_beta   90.00
_cell.angle_gamma   90.00
#
_symmetry.space_group_name_H-M   'P 1'
#
loop_
_entity.id
_entity.type
_entity.pdbx_description
1 polymer ?
#
loop_
_entity_poly.entity_id
_entity_poly.type
_entity_poly.pdbx_seq_one_letter_code
_entity_poly.pdbx_strand_id
1 'polypeptide(L)'
;MDKGKVIVSEFVTLDGVVENPQDWAFRSGPTRVTSDDWKLGSILETGVLLMGHTTWEVFAGRWPNRSDEFANAMNRIPKVVVSRSAPALDAWSNSSLLEGELVAGVADLRRDQDVVVFGSTSVVHALAAADAVDEYRLLVIPTALGVGERLFVAPVDLQLRSIEKVGEAVLARYDRTARVTPA
;
A
#
# COMPACT_ATOMS: atom_id res chain seq x y z
N MET A 1 -4.71 -10.92 -21.99
CA MET A 1 -3.67 -10.37 -21.11
C MET A 1 -4.08 -10.68 -19.69
N ASP A 2 -3.16 -11.12 -18.86
CA ASP A 2 -3.48 -11.31 -17.45
C ASP A 2 -3.81 -9.95 -16.82
N LYS A 3 -4.86 -9.93 -16.00
CA LYS A 3 -5.30 -8.76 -15.27
C LYS A 3 -4.23 -8.35 -14.27
N GLY A 4 -3.96 -7.06 -14.12
CA GLY A 4 -3.04 -6.55 -13.09
C GLY A 4 -3.48 -6.90 -11.67
N LYS A 5 -2.55 -6.90 -10.72
CA LYS A 5 -2.78 -7.19 -9.31
C LYS A 5 -3.16 -5.93 -8.54
N VAL A 6 -3.95 -6.11 -7.49
CA VAL A 6 -4.13 -5.12 -6.41
C VAL A 6 -3.23 -5.56 -5.25
N ILE A 7 -2.23 -4.76 -4.94
CA ILE A 7 -1.15 -5.05 -4.00
C ILE A 7 -1.23 -4.05 -2.85
N VAL A 8 -1.54 -4.51 -1.65
CA VAL A 8 -1.45 -3.69 -0.43
C VAL A 8 -0.02 -3.71 0.08
N SER A 9 0.60 -2.54 0.21
CA SER A 9 1.96 -2.36 0.73
C SER A 9 1.93 -1.48 1.98
N GLU A 10 2.23 -2.06 3.14
CA GLU A 10 2.08 -1.38 4.43
C GLU A 10 3.22 -1.67 5.39
N PHE A 11 3.59 -0.65 6.19
CA PHE A 11 4.29 -0.89 7.44
C PHE A 11 3.31 -1.48 8.44
N VAL A 12 3.71 -2.51 9.17
CA VAL A 12 2.86 -3.14 10.18
C VAL A 12 3.68 -3.50 11.40
N THR A 13 3.11 -3.32 12.58
CA THR A 13 3.71 -3.78 13.84
C THR A 13 3.51 -5.29 14.04
N LEU A 14 4.23 -5.89 14.98
CA LEU A 14 4.05 -7.32 15.34
C LEU A 14 2.63 -7.66 15.81
N ASP A 15 1.92 -6.69 16.36
CA ASP A 15 0.52 -6.84 16.79
C ASP A 15 -0.49 -6.32 15.77
N GLY A 16 -0.05 -6.05 14.52
CA GLY A 16 -0.90 -5.79 13.36
C GLY A 16 -1.38 -4.34 13.21
N VAL A 17 -0.83 -3.39 13.98
CA VAL A 17 -1.19 -1.97 13.86
C VAL A 17 -0.51 -1.35 12.63
N VAL A 18 -1.26 -0.51 11.89
CA VAL A 18 -0.80 0.20 10.68
C VAL A 18 -0.96 1.72 10.80
N GLU A 19 -1.62 2.20 11.83
CA GLU A 19 -1.88 3.61 12.04
C GLU A 19 -0.59 4.40 12.30
N ASN A 20 -0.48 5.59 11.68
CA ASN A 20 0.62 6.55 11.87
C ASN A 20 2.04 5.92 11.82
N PRO A 21 2.40 5.20 10.74
CA PRO A 21 3.68 4.50 10.67
C PRO A 21 4.90 5.42 10.79
N GLN A 22 4.78 6.70 10.50
CA GLN A 22 5.85 7.69 10.68
C GLN A 22 6.32 7.81 12.13
N ASP A 23 5.49 7.46 13.12
CA ASP A 23 5.80 7.62 14.52
C ASP A 23 6.57 6.43 15.11
N TRP A 24 6.55 5.27 14.46
CA TRP A 24 7.14 4.05 15.00
C TRP A 24 7.95 3.22 13.99
N ALA A 25 7.66 3.27 12.68
CA ALA A 25 8.26 2.36 11.72
C ALA A 25 9.79 2.49 11.59
N PHE A 26 10.34 3.66 11.90
CA PHE A 26 11.77 3.95 11.78
C PHE A 26 12.53 3.96 13.11
N ARG A 27 11.88 3.61 14.22
CA ARG A 27 12.55 3.56 15.55
C ARG A 27 13.47 2.35 15.67
N SER A 28 13.00 1.19 15.22
CA SER A 28 13.72 -0.09 15.31
C SER A 28 13.73 -0.84 13.98
N GLY A 29 13.22 -0.22 12.92
CA GLY A 29 13.17 -0.76 11.56
C GLY A 29 14.27 -0.16 10.68
N PRO A 30 14.12 -0.26 9.36
CA PRO A 30 15.06 0.34 8.42
C PRO A 30 15.03 1.86 8.54
N THR A 31 16.20 2.48 8.58
CA THR A 31 16.33 3.95 8.60
C THR A 31 15.86 4.59 7.29
N ARG A 32 15.81 3.81 6.23
CA ARG A 32 15.34 4.18 4.90
C ARG A 32 14.82 2.95 4.18
N VAL A 33 13.71 3.09 3.49
CA VAL A 33 13.11 2.05 2.66
C VAL A 33 13.30 2.41 1.19
N THR A 34 13.66 1.43 0.38
CA THR A 34 13.87 1.54 -1.07
C THR A 34 12.78 0.79 -1.84
N SER A 35 12.78 0.93 -3.16
CA SER A 35 11.90 0.12 -4.02
C SER A 35 12.18 -1.38 -3.91
N ASP A 36 13.45 -1.75 -3.71
CA ASP A 36 13.85 -3.14 -3.55
C ASP A 36 13.35 -3.74 -2.24
N ASP A 37 13.34 -2.94 -1.16
CA ASP A 37 12.77 -3.37 0.11
C ASP A 37 11.28 -3.68 0.02
N TRP A 38 10.54 -2.96 -0.84
CA TRP A 38 9.14 -3.21 -1.12
C TRP A 38 8.91 -4.19 -2.28
N LYS A 39 9.96 -4.59 -3.00
CA LYS A 39 9.86 -5.41 -4.22
C LYS A 39 8.90 -4.81 -5.26
N LEU A 40 8.93 -3.51 -5.40
CA LEU A 40 8.07 -2.81 -6.36
C LEU A 40 8.58 -2.97 -7.79
N GLY A 41 9.91 -2.96 -7.98
CA GLY A 41 10.53 -3.23 -9.29
C GLY A 41 9.89 -2.45 -10.44
N SER A 42 9.54 -3.15 -11.51
CA SER A 42 8.89 -2.57 -12.69
C SER A 42 7.51 -1.98 -12.44
N ILE A 43 6.86 -2.28 -11.32
CA ILE A 43 5.56 -1.66 -10.97
C ILE A 43 5.68 -0.14 -10.88
N LEU A 44 6.84 0.38 -10.45
CA LEU A 44 7.10 1.82 -10.41
C LEU A 44 7.17 2.48 -11.80
N GLU A 45 7.31 1.67 -12.84
CA GLU A 45 7.35 2.15 -14.24
C GLU A 45 6.00 1.98 -14.94
N THR A 46 5.28 0.91 -14.63
CA THR A 46 4.09 0.48 -15.38
C THR A 46 2.80 0.43 -14.56
N GLY A 47 2.88 0.60 -13.25
CA GLY A 47 1.74 0.53 -12.35
C GLY A 47 1.18 1.90 -11.95
N VAL A 48 0.26 1.86 -10.99
CA VAL A 48 -0.37 3.05 -10.39
C VAL A 48 -0.39 2.95 -8.87
N LEU A 49 -0.17 4.06 -8.18
CA LEU A 49 -0.34 4.16 -6.73
C LEU A 49 -1.77 4.57 -6.41
N LEU A 50 -2.43 3.83 -5.53
CA LEU A 50 -3.74 4.17 -4.98
C LEU A 50 -3.60 4.55 -3.51
N MET A 51 -4.13 5.69 -3.13
CA MET A 51 -4.05 6.19 -1.75
C MET A 51 -5.34 6.89 -1.33
N GLY A 52 -5.72 6.75 -0.08
CA GLY A 52 -6.70 7.64 0.54
C GLY A 52 -6.14 9.07 0.67
N HIS A 53 -7.01 10.05 0.77
CA HIS A 53 -6.67 11.47 0.82
C HIS A 53 -5.60 11.79 1.86
N THR A 54 -5.78 11.39 3.11
CA THR A 54 -4.82 11.67 4.20
C THR A 54 -3.43 11.08 3.92
N THR A 55 -3.36 9.85 3.42
CA THR A 55 -2.09 9.22 3.05
C THR A 55 -1.41 9.98 1.90
N TRP A 56 -2.21 10.38 0.91
CA TRP A 56 -1.71 11.19 -0.21
C TRP A 56 -1.15 12.53 0.26
N GLU A 57 -1.82 13.25 1.17
CA GLU A 57 -1.33 14.51 1.73
C GLU A 57 0.02 14.35 2.45
N VAL A 58 0.15 13.31 3.28
CA VAL A 58 1.41 12.99 3.96
C VAL A 58 2.53 12.73 2.95
N PHE A 59 2.24 12.00 1.88
CA PHE A 59 3.20 11.67 0.83
C PHE A 59 3.54 12.90 -0.03
N ALA A 60 2.55 13.70 -0.42
CA ALA A 60 2.73 14.94 -1.17
C ALA A 60 3.60 15.95 -0.42
N GLY A 61 3.55 15.97 0.91
CA GLY A 61 4.44 16.80 1.73
C GLY A 61 5.89 16.32 1.79
N ARG A 62 6.19 15.09 1.36
CA ARG A 62 7.51 14.46 1.52
C ARG A 62 8.22 14.17 0.20
N TRP A 63 7.54 13.51 -0.74
CA TRP A 63 8.16 12.95 -1.94
C TRP A 63 8.63 13.99 -2.94
N PRO A 64 7.89 15.07 -3.24
CA PRO A 64 8.34 16.10 -4.20
C PRO A 64 9.66 16.77 -3.81
N ASN A 65 9.98 16.82 -2.51
CA ASN A 65 11.18 17.46 -1.96
C ASN A 65 12.40 16.52 -1.90
N ARG A 66 12.29 15.30 -2.44
CA ARG A 66 13.36 14.30 -2.46
C ARG A 66 13.79 14.03 -3.90
N SER A 67 15.09 13.70 -4.07
CA SER A 67 15.73 13.49 -5.39
C SER A 67 16.51 12.19 -5.49
N ASP A 68 16.39 11.29 -4.52
CA ASP A 68 16.95 9.94 -4.64
C ASP A 68 16.19 9.11 -5.68
N GLU A 69 16.78 8.02 -6.14
CA GLU A 69 16.23 7.17 -7.21
C GLU A 69 14.80 6.71 -6.91
N PHE A 70 14.54 6.25 -5.68
CA PHE A 70 13.20 5.82 -5.29
C PHE A 70 12.22 6.99 -5.26
N ALA A 71 12.62 8.15 -4.74
CA ALA A 71 11.79 9.34 -4.76
C ALA A 71 11.45 9.81 -6.18
N ASN A 72 12.42 9.75 -7.09
CA ASN A 72 12.19 10.06 -8.50
C ASN A 72 11.18 9.11 -9.14
N ALA A 73 11.24 7.81 -8.83
CA ALA A 73 10.26 6.83 -9.29
C ALA A 73 8.86 7.12 -8.70
N MET A 74 8.76 7.37 -7.39
CA MET A 74 7.51 7.75 -6.72
C MET A 74 6.91 9.05 -7.28
N ASN A 75 7.73 10.00 -7.69
CA ASN A 75 7.26 11.24 -8.29
C ASN A 75 6.75 11.04 -9.73
N ARG A 76 7.31 10.09 -10.49
CA ARG A 76 6.91 9.80 -11.87
C ARG A 76 5.67 8.92 -11.99
N ILE A 77 5.53 7.89 -11.15
CA ILE A 77 4.40 6.95 -11.22
C ILE A 77 3.05 7.69 -11.11
N PRO A 78 2.00 7.32 -11.86
CA PRO A 78 0.66 7.85 -11.68
C PRO A 78 0.13 7.59 -10.27
N LYS A 79 -0.58 8.54 -9.70
CA LYS A 79 -1.26 8.45 -8.40
C LYS A 79 -2.75 8.66 -8.57
N VAL A 80 -3.53 7.78 -7.96
CA VAL A 80 -4.99 7.89 -7.89
C VAL A 80 -5.40 8.05 -6.44
N VAL A 81 -6.12 9.12 -6.14
CA VAL A 81 -6.51 9.52 -4.78
C VAL A 81 -7.97 9.18 -4.55
N VAL A 82 -8.23 8.41 -3.51
CA VAL A 82 -9.59 8.14 -3.01
C VAL A 82 -9.98 9.24 -2.04
N SER A 83 -10.91 10.10 -2.42
CA SER A 83 -11.34 11.23 -1.59
C SER A 83 -12.79 11.58 -1.82
N ARG A 84 -13.46 12.03 -0.76
CA ARG A 84 -14.81 12.64 -0.81
C ARG A 84 -14.77 14.15 -0.94
N SER A 85 -13.58 14.74 -0.82
CA SER A 85 -13.32 16.18 -0.99
C SER A 85 -12.37 16.38 -2.18
N ALA A 86 -12.19 17.62 -2.61
CA ALA A 86 -11.25 17.97 -3.66
C ALA A 86 -9.87 18.32 -3.06
N PRO A 87 -8.89 17.38 -3.05
CA PRO A 87 -7.52 17.68 -2.62
C PRO A 87 -6.82 18.59 -3.62
N ALA A 88 -5.77 19.29 -3.16
CA ALA A 88 -4.90 20.09 -4.01
C ALA A 88 -3.92 19.20 -4.80
N LEU A 89 -4.42 18.49 -5.81
CA LEU A 89 -3.70 17.44 -6.55
C LEU A 89 -2.40 17.94 -7.22
N ASP A 90 -2.28 19.22 -7.49
CA ASP A 90 -1.10 19.89 -8.01
C ASP A 90 0.09 19.88 -7.04
N ALA A 91 -0.13 19.62 -5.75
CA ALA A 91 0.94 19.50 -4.76
C ALA A 91 1.86 18.29 -5.01
N TRP A 92 1.39 17.27 -5.74
CA TRP A 92 2.22 16.14 -6.16
C TRP A 92 1.87 15.73 -7.59
N SER A 93 2.82 15.89 -8.49
CA SER A 93 2.64 15.65 -9.93
C SER A 93 2.08 14.25 -10.23
N ASN A 94 1.37 14.13 -11.36
CA ASN A 94 0.73 12.89 -11.81
C ASN A 94 -0.31 12.32 -10.83
N SER A 95 -0.96 13.20 -10.04
CA SER A 95 -2.07 12.84 -9.15
C SER A 95 -3.41 13.13 -9.81
N SER A 96 -4.37 12.22 -9.64
CA SER A 96 -5.76 12.35 -10.09
C SER A 96 -6.71 11.81 -9.02
N LEU A 97 -7.99 12.19 -9.07
CA LEU A 97 -9.01 11.56 -8.24
C LEU A 97 -9.46 10.22 -8.85
N LEU A 98 -9.80 9.28 -7.98
CA LEU A 98 -10.52 8.08 -8.40
C LEU A 98 -11.92 8.47 -8.86
N GLU A 99 -12.31 8.07 -10.06
CA GLU A 99 -13.66 8.26 -10.56
C GLU A 99 -14.58 7.14 -10.09
N GLY A 100 -15.76 7.51 -9.61
CA GLY A 100 -16.82 6.57 -9.21
C GLY A 100 -16.55 5.86 -7.87
N GLU A 101 -17.14 4.68 -7.74
CA GLU A 101 -17.02 3.85 -6.52
C GLU A 101 -15.66 3.16 -6.44
N LEU A 102 -15.11 3.03 -5.24
CA LEU A 102 -13.76 2.52 -4.98
C LEU A 102 -13.49 1.16 -5.67
N VAL A 103 -14.37 0.18 -5.44
CA VAL A 103 -14.14 -1.19 -5.93
C VAL A 103 -14.24 -1.24 -7.45
N ALA A 104 -15.20 -0.54 -8.04
CA ALA A 104 -15.37 -0.46 -9.50
C ALA A 104 -14.19 0.28 -10.14
N GLY A 105 -13.78 1.43 -9.60
CA GLY A 105 -12.63 2.19 -10.09
C GLY A 105 -11.33 1.40 -10.03
N VAL A 106 -11.08 0.67 -8.94
CA VAL A 106 -9.91 -0.22 -8.82
C VAL A 106 -9.99 -1.39 -9.81
N ALA A 107 -11.19 -1.95 -10.02
CA ALA A 107 -11.39 -2.99 -11.04
C ALA A 107 -11.10 -2.49 -12.46
N ASP A 108 -11.35 -1.22 -12.74
CA ASP A 108 -11.00 -0.61 -14.02
C ASP A 108 -9.49 -0.33 -14.13
N LEU A 109 -8.86 0.25 -13.11
CA LEU A 109 -7.42 0.52 -13.08
C LEU A 109 -6.59 -0.74 -13.30
N ARG A 110 -6.97 -1.86 -12.67
CA ARG A 110 -6.22 -3.13 -12.75
C ARG A 110 -6.38 -3.89 -14.07
N ARG A 111 -7.15 -3.40 -15.04
CA ARG A 111 -7.28 -4.06 -16.35
C ARG A 111 -5.96 -4.07 -17.12
N ASP A 112 -5.20 -2.99 -16.97
CA ASP A 112 -4.04 -2.72 -17.81
C ASP A 112 -2.72 -2.63 -17.00
N GLN A 113 -2.79 -2.58 -15.65
CA GLN A 113 -1.63 -2.32 -14.80
C GLN A 113 -1.83 -2.82 -13.37
N ASP A 114 -0.73 -3.00 -12.64
CA ASP A 114 -0.77 -3.27 -11.19
C ASP A 114 -1.16 -2.01 -10.41
N VAL A 115 -1.98 -2.19 -9.38
CA VAL A 115 -2.44 -1.15 -8.47
C VAL A 115 -1.78 -1.37 -7.10
N VAL A 116 -0.90 -0.47 -6.68
CA VAL A 116 -0.26 -0.51 -5.36
C VAL A 116 -0.99 0.40 -4.40
N VAL A 117 -1.50 -0.16 -3.30
CA VAL A 117 -2.25 0.55 -2.27
C VAL A 117 -1.35 0.83 -1.07
N PHE A 118 -1.05 2.10 -0.80
CA PHE A 118 -0.32 2.57 0.38
C PHE A 118 -1.24 3.19 1.45
N GLY A 119 -2.38 2.56 1.71
CA GLY A 119 -3.39 3.12 2.61
C GLY A 119 -4.30 4.14 1.90
N SER A 120 -5.14 4.84 2.61
CA SER A 120 -5.36 4.76 4.07
C SER A 120 -5.95 3.42 4.51
N THR A 121 -5.90 3.14 5.80
CA THR A 121 -6.46 1.92 6.40
C THR A 121 -7.91 1.67 5.95
N SER A 122 -8.73 2.72 5.86
CA SER A 122 -10.11 2.64 5.40
C SER A 122 -10.23 2.18 3.93
N VAL A 123 -9.31 2.57 3.05
CA VAL A 123 -9.27 2.11 1.66
C VAL A 123 -8.88 0.63 1.61
N VAL A 124 -7.87 0.23 2.38
CA VAL A 124 -7.45 -1.17 2.48
C VAL A 124 -8.57 -2.05 3.01
N HIS A 125 -9.26 -1.62 4.08
CA HIS A 125 -10.40 -2.36 4.66
C HIS A 125 -11.54 -2.54 3.66
N ALA A 126 -11.88 -1.47 2.91
CA ALA A 126 -12.95 -1.54 1.92
C ALA A 126 -12.61 -2.49 0.76
N LEU A 127 -11.37 -2.47 0.26
CA LEU A 127 -10.91 -3.38 -0.78
C LEU A 127 -10.83 -4.83 -0.27
N ALA A 128 -10.36 -5.05 0.95
CA ALA A 128 -10.30 -6.38 1.57
C ALA A 128 -11.71 -6.96 1.80
N ALA A 129 -12.65 -6.15 2.27
CA ALA A 129 -14.05 -6.55 2.46
C ALA A 129 -14.74 -6.93 1.13
N ALA A 130 -14.37 -6.27 0.03
CA ALA A 130 -14.89 -6.53 -1.32
C ALA A 130 -14.13 -7.66 -2.05
N ASP A 131 -13.20 -8.33 -1.40
CA ASP A 131 -12.41 -9.40 -2.02
C ASP A 131 -11.53 -8.92 -3.19
N ALA A 132 -11.10 -7.64 -3.16
CA ALA A 132 -10.45 -6.97 -4.26
C ALA A 132 -8.91 -6.88 -4.12
N VAL A 133 -8.32 -7.46 -3.07
CA VAL A 133 -6.87 -7.50 -2.86
C VAL A 133 -6.31 -8.86 -3.29
N ASP A 134 -5.23 -8.86 -4.07
CA ASP A 134 -4.57 -10.08 -4.54
C ASP A 134 -3.31 -10.42 -3.75
N GLU A 135 -2.57 -9.40 -3.31
CA GLU A 135 -1.26 -9.56 -2.66
C GLU A 135 -1.09 -8.57 -1.50
N TYR A 136 -0.47 -9.02 -0.41
CA TYR A 136 -0.02 -8.16 0.68
C TYR A 136 1.50 -8.17 0.76
N ARG A 137 2.13 -7.00 0.79
CA ARG A 137 3.55 -6.76 1.04
C ARG A 137 3.69 -6.01 2.35
N LEU A 138 4.00 -6.73 3.40
CA LEU A 138 4.00 -6.20 4.76
C LEU A 138 5.43 -6.06 5.26
N LEU A 139 5.87 -4.82 5.50
CA LEU A 139 7.11 -4.58 6.19
C LEU A 139 6.84 -4.60 7.70
N VAL A 140 7.06 -5.77 8.28
CA VAL A 140 6.80 -6.05 9.69
C VAL A 140 7.92 -5.46 10.53
N ILE A 141 7.61 -4.42 11.29
CA ILE A 141 8.55 -3.73 12.19
C ILE A 141 8.56 -4.43 13.55
N PRO A 142 9.74 -4.65 14.17
CA PRO A 142 9.86 -5.36 15.44
C PRO A 142 9.41 -4.49 16.62
N THR A 143 8.16 -4.07 16.61
CA THR A 143 7.49 -3.30 17.66
C THR A 143 6.06 -3.77 17.84
N ALA A 144 5.51 -3.58 19.02
CA ALA A 144 4.10 -3.77 19.34
C ALA A 144 3.60 -2.53 20.08
N LEU A 145 2.44 -2.02 19.68
CA LEU A 145 1.86 -0.80 20.24
C LEU A 145 0.72 -1.07 21.23
N GLY A 146 0.05 -2.22 21.12
CA GLY A 146 -1.09 -2.62 21.94
C GLY A 146 -2.41 -1.92 21.59
N VAL A 147 -2.35 -0.75 20.96
CA VAL A 147 -3.49 0.07 20.54
C VAL A 147 -3.25 0.63 19.15
N GLY A 148 -4.32 1.02 18.43
CA GLY A 148 -4.29 1.60 17.09
C GLY A 148 -5.09 0.79 16.06
N GLU A 149 -5.28 1.36 14.87
CA GLU A 149 -5.95 0.69 13.76
C GLU A 149 -5.15 -0.50 13.25
N ARG A 150 -5.81 -1.64 13.09
CA ARG A 150 -5.20 -2.88 12.62
C ARG A 150 -5.42 -3.08 11.14
N LEU A 151 -4.43 -3.68 10.47
CA LEU A 151 -4.52 -4.02 9.06
C LEU A 151 -5.69 -4.97 8.76
N PHE A 152 -5.84 -6.02 9.56
CA PHE A 152 -6.90 -7.01 9.39
C PHE A 152 -7.96 -6.86 10.48
N VAL A 153 -9.18 -6.55 10.06
CA VAL A 153 -10.38 -6.41 10.94
C VAL A 153 -11.39 -7.55 10.72
N ALA A 154 -11.12 -8.44 9.77
CA ALA A 154 -11.89 -9.64 9.49
C ALA A 154 -10.93 -10.77 9.09
N PRO A 155 -11.37 -12.05 9.18
CA PRO A 155 -10.57 -13.18 8.72
C PRO A 155 -10.22 -13.08 7.24
N VAL A 156 -8.96 -13.36 6.92
CA VAL A 156 -8.45 -13.48 5.55
C VAL A 156 -7.48 -14.67 5.49
N ASP A 157 -7.60 -15.49 4.47
CA ASP A 157 -6.70 -16.61 4.23
C ASP A 157 -5.58 -16.16 3.28
N LEU A 158 -4.35 -16.36 3.72
CA LEU A 158 -3.16 -15.91 3.02
C LEU A 158 -2.18 -17.07 2.81
N GLN A 159 -1.54 -17.08 1.66
CA GLN A 159 -0.43 -17.98 1.35
C GLN A 159 0.89 -17.21 1.34
N LEU A 160 1.84 -17.60 2.17
CA LEU A 160 3.17 -17.02 2.18
C LEU A 160 3.89 -17.27 0.85
N ARG A 161 4.40 -16.21 0.25
CA ARG A 161 5.22 -16.23 -0.98
C ARG A 161 6.69 -16.11 -0.69
N SER A 162 7.08 -15.11 0.11
CA SER A 162 8.47 -14.89 0.49
C SER A 162 8.58 -14.14 1.81
N ILE A 163 9.73 -14.33 2.47
CA ILE A 163 10.17 -13.56 3.62
C ILE A 163 11.59 -13.08 3.35
N GLU A 164 11.84 -11.79 3.58
CA GLU A 164 13.16 -11.19 3.44
C GLU A 164 13.46 -10.26 4.61
N LYS A 165 14.72 -10.26 5.08
CA LYS A 165 15.17 -9.35 6.14
C LYS A 165 15.49 -7.98 5.52
N VAL A 166 14.93 -6.91 6.11
CA VAL A 166 15.14 -5.51 5.71
C VAL A 166 15.58 -4.72 6.94
N GLY A 167 16.88 -4.60 7.16
CA GLY A 167 17.39 -4.08 8.43
C GLY A 167 16.99 -4.99 9.59
N GLU A 168 16.30 -4.46 10.59
CA GLU A 168 15.72 -5.24 11.69
C GLU A 168 14.25 -5.65 11.40
N ALA A 169 13.66 -5.17 10.31
CA ALA A 169 12.32 -5.53 9.89
C ALA A 169 12.31 -6.78 8.97
N VAL A 170 11.12 -7.28 8.72
CA VAL A 170 10.88 -8.39 7.78
C VAL A 170 9.87 -7.94 6.72
N LEU A 171 10.25 -8.00 5.45
CA LEU A 171 9.28 -7.93 4.36
C LEU A 171 8.67 -9.33 4.16
N ALA A 172 7.38 -9.47 4.49
CA ALA A 172 6.61 -10.66 4.23
C ALA A 172 5.64 -10.40 3.06
N ARG A 173 5.66 -11.29 2.07
CA ARG A 173 4.76 -11.23 0.91
C ARG A 173 3.79 -12.38 0.96
N TYR A 174 2.52 -12.07 0.82
CA TYR A 174 1.44 -13.05 0.84
C TYR A 174 0.55 -12.87 -0.38
N ASP A 175 0.18 -13.97 -1.02
CA ASP A 175 -0.95 -13.99 -1.94
C ASP A 175 -2.22 -14.24 -1.13
N ARG A 176 -3.30 -13.59 -1.53
CA ARG A 176 -4.61 -13.93 -1.02
C ARG A 176 -5.08 -15.25 -1.65
N THR A 177 -5.56 -16.16 -0.81
CA THR A 177 -6.22 -17.38 -1.28
C THR A 177 -7.75 -17.19 -1.31
N ALA A 178 -8.43 -17.86 -2.23
CA ALA A 178 -9.89 -17.90 -2.22
C ALA A 178 -10.38 -18.49 -0.88
N ARG A 179 -11.40 -17.87 -0.30
CA ARG A 179 -12.01 -18.42 0.94
C ARG A 179 -12.45 -19.86 0.68
N VAL A 180 -11.88 -20.79 1.43
CA VAL A 180 -12.44 -22.14 1.52
C VAL A 180 -13.70 -22.02 2.38
N THR A 181 -14.86 -22.07 1.74
CA THR A 181 -16.12 -22.17 2.50
C THR A 181 -16.09 -23.51 3.22
N PRO A 182 -16.19 -23.53 4.57
CA PRO A 182 -16.34 -24.80 5.28
C PRO A 182 -17.57 -25.54 4.75
N ALA A 183 -17.40 -26.82 4.44
CA ALA A 183 -18.49 -27.70 4.02
C ALA A 183 -19.50 -27.90 5.15
#